data_f242bdec1775c84c140d748f227cf5f4
#
_entry.id   f242bdec1775c84c140d748f227cf5f4
#
_cell.length_a   1.000
_cell.length_b   1.000
_cell.length_c   1.000
_cell.angle_alpha   90.00
_cell.angle_beta   90.00
_cell.angle_gamma   90.00
#
_symmetry.space_group_name_H-M   'P 1'
#
loop_
_entity.id
_entity.type
_entity.pdbx_description
1 polymer ?
#
loop_
_entity_poly.entity_id
_entity_poly.type
_entity_poly.pdbx_seq_one_letter_code
_entity_poly.pdbx_strand_id
1 'polypeptide(L)'
;MAKQELTCDDILKELRAKQYRPIYYLMGEESYYIDLICETIIENALKDSERDFNQTILYGADIDDFAIVVNAAKRFPMMAERQLIVVKEAQNIKGVDNLLYYLQKPLMSTILVICHKNGSLKNKKVVAGIEKIGVVYESKKLYDNQLPAFINNYVVAKK
;
A
#
# COMPACT_ATOMS: atom_id res chain seq x y z
N MET A 1 -16.47 -6.14 -16.79
CA MET A 1 -15.12 -6.61 -17.16
C MET A 1 -14.26 -6.78 -15.92
N ALA A 2 -13.67 -7.95 -15.75
CA ALA A 2 -12.77 -8.17 -14.63
C ALA A 2 -11.50 -7.38 -14.82
N LYS A 3 -11.05 -6.68 -13.78
CA LYS A 3 -9.76 -6.01 -13.81
C LYS A 3 -8.65 -7.04 -13.76
N GLN A 4 -7.63 -6.82 -14.57
CA GLN A 4 -6.44 -7.65 -14.54
C GLN A 4 -5.71 -7.39 -13.20
N GLU A 5 -5.38 -8.47 -12.50
CA GLU A 5 -4.60 -8.33 -11.27
C GLU A 5 -3.18 -7.87 -11.58
N LEU A 6 -2.71 -6.89 -10.84
CA LEU A 6 -1.34 -6.42 -10.95
C LEU A 6 -0.43 -7.35 -10.15
N THR A 7 0.65 -7.79 -10.79
CA THR A 7 1.69 -8.54 -10.09
C THR A 7 2.60 -7.58 -9.32
N CYS A 8 3.40 -8.14 -8.43
CA CYS A 8 4.41 -7.35 -7.73
C CYS A 8 5.34 -6.64 -8.72
N ASP A 9 5.77 -7.34 -9.79
CA ASP A 9 6.63 -6.75 -10.81
C ASP A 9 5.95 -5.58 -11.53
N ASP A 10 4.66 -5.71 -11.83
CA ASP A 10 3.89 -4.63 -12.46
C ASP A 10 3.87 -3.38 -11.59
N ILE A 11 3.64 -3.57 -10.30
CA ILE A 11 3.60 -2.47 -9.33
C ILE A 11 4.97 -1.82 -9.23
N LEU A 12 6.04 -2.61 -9.13
CA LEU A 12 7.40 -2.09 -9.03
C LEU A 12 7.80 -1.31 -10.27
N LYS A 13 7.36 -1.74 -11.46
CA LYS A 13 7.61 -1.00 -12.70
C LYS A 13 6.98 0.38 -12.67
N GLU A 14 5.73 0.48 -12.21
CA GLU A 14 5.06 1.78 -12.07
C GLU A 14 5.82 2.67 -11.09
N LEU A 15 6.25 2.13 -9.96
CA LEU A 15 6.96 2.90 -8.95
C LEU A 15 8.31 3.40 -9.45
N ARG A 16 9.02 2.59 -10.22
CA ARG A 16 10.30 3.00 -10.82
C ARG A 16 10.10 4.12 -11.83
N ALA A 17 8.95 4.14 -12.50
CA ALA A 17 8.58 5.20 -13.44
C ALA A 17 7.99 6.42 -12.74
N LYS A 18 7.99 6.45 -11.40
CA LYS A 18 7.41 7.53 -10.59
C LYS A 18 5.92 7.71 -10.84
N GLN A 19 5.23 6.64 -11.15
CA GLN A 19 3.78 6.63 -11.34
C GLN A 19 3.14 6.10 -10.06
N TYR A 20 2.46 6.97 -9.32
CA TYR A 20 1.87 6.61 -8.04
C TYR A 20 0.35 6.65 -8.11
N ARG A 21 -0.28 5.68 -7.45
CA ARG A 21 -1.74 5.64 -7.31
C ARG A 21 -2.12 6.17 -5.93
N PRO A 22 -3.37 6.64 -5.75
CA PRO A 22 -3.76 7.25 -4.46
C PRO A 22 -3.75 6.29 -3.28
N ILE A 23 -3.97 4.99 -3.52
CA ILE A 23 -4.02 4.03 -2.42
C ILE A 23 -3.47 2.67 -2.89
N TYR A 24 -2.70 2.06 -1.99
CA TYR A 24 -2.18 0.70 -2.16
C TYR A 24 -2.59 -0.11 -0.93
N TYR A 25 -3.43 -1.13 -1.12
CA TYR A 25 -3.77 -2.06 -0.05
C TYR A 25 -3.02 -3.36 -0.30
N LEU A 26 -1.98 -3.59 0.49
CA LEU A 26 -1.08 -4.73 0.34
C LEU A 26 -1.41 -5.75 1.42
N MET A 27 -1.81 -6.95 1.02
CA MET A 27 -2.26 -7.97 1.97
C MET A 27 -1.77 -9.36 1.57
N GLY A 28 -1.95 -10.31 2.44
CA GLY A 28 -1.65 -11.71 2.16
C GLY A 28 -0.69 -12.34 3.14
N GLU A 29 -0.38 -13.62 2.88
CA GLU A 29 0.43 -14.44 3.77
C GLU A 29 1.93 -14.22 3.60
N GLU A 30 2.39 -13.82 2.40
CA GLU A 30 3.80 -13.63 2.13
C GLU A 30 4.20 -12.18 2.36
N SER A 31 4.77 -11.90 3.52
CA SER A 31 5.13 -10.53 3.92
C SER A 31 6.28 -9.94 3.11
N TYR A 32 7.12 -10.76 2.50
CA TYR A 32 8.26 -10.27 1.73
C TYR A 32 7.84 -9.29 0.63
N TYR A 33 6.82 -9.66 -0.16
CA TYR A 33 6.35 -8.80 -1.25
C TYR A 33 5.64 -7.56 -0.75
N ILE A 34 4.92 -7.68 0.35
CA ILE A 34 4.27 -6.54 0.99
C ILE A 34 5.32 -5.52 1.40
N ASP A 35 6.36 -5.97 2.08
CA ASP A 35 7.45 -5.11 2.53
C ASP A 35 8.22 -4.52 1.36
N LEU A 36 8.47 -5.29 0.31
CA LEU A 36 9.21 -4.84 -0.85
C LEU A 36 8.49 -3.68 -1.53
N ILE A 37 7.20 -3.81 -1.77
CA ILE A 37 6.41 -2.75 -2.39
C ILE A 37 6.37 -1.51 -1.47
N CYS A 38 6.10 -1.73 -0.20
CA CYS A 38 6.01 -0.66 0.79
C CYS A 38 7.31 0.14 0.88
N GLU A 39 8.44 -0.55 1.04
CA GLU A 39 9.74 0.11 1.14
C GLU A 39 10.12 0.84 -0.15
N THR A 40 9.75 0.28 -1.30
CA THR A 40 10.01 0.94 -2.58
C THR A 40 9.26 2.28 -2.66
N ILE A 41 8.01 2.31 -2.19
CA ILE A 41 7.24 3.56 -2.15
C ILE A 41 7.90 4.55 -1.19
N ILE A 42 8.27 4.10 0.00
CA ILE A 42 8.91 4.95 1.01
C ILE A 42 10.20 5.58 0.47
N GLU A 43 11.00 4.81 -0.25
CA GLU A 43 12.27 5.29 -0.76
C GLU A 43 12.12 6.29 -1.91
N ASN A 44 11.04 6.21 -2.69
CA ASN A 44 10.93 6.93 -3.95
C ASN A 44 9.86 8.00 -4.02
N ALA A 45 8.85 7.96 -3.15
CA ALA A 45 7.68 8.83 -3.29
C ALA A 45 7.97 10.29 -2.95
N LEU A 46 8.83 10.54 -1.98
CA LEU A 46 9.14 11.89 -1.52
C LEU A 46 10.64 12.13 -1.58
N LYS A 47 11.02 13.39 -1.79
CA LYS A 47 12.41 13.83 -1.64
C LYS A 47 12.76 13.86 -0.16
N ASP A 48 14.05 13.72 0.16
CA ASP A 48 14.51 13.72 1.55
C ASP A 48 14.07 14.98 2.29
N SER A 49 14.11 16.12 1.63
CA SER A 49 13.71 17.41 2.22
C SER A 49 12.19 17.48 2.51
N GLU A 50 11.40 16.62 1.90
CA GLU A 50 9.95 16.64 2.06
C GLU A 50 9.46 15.66 3.14
N ARG A 51 10.27 14.67 3.50
CA ARG A 51 9.83 13.57 4.38
C ARG A 51 9.45 14.00 5.77
N ASP A 52 10.17 14.95 6.35
CA ASP A 52 9.92 15.36 7.73
C ASP A 52 8.50 15.86 7.96
N PHE A 53 7.92 16.52 6.96
CA PHE A 53 6.59 17.12 7.08
C PHE A 53 5.51 16.38 6.32
N ASN A 54 5.88 15.48 5.41
CA ASN A 54 4.93 14.87 4.48
C ASN A 54 4.92 13.34 4.51
N GLN A 55 5.71 12.72 5.38
CA GLN A 55 5.69 11.27 5.55
C GLN A 55 5.24 10.90 6.96
N THR A 56 4.20 10.09 7.02
CA THR A 56 3.69 9.59 8.30
C THR A 56 3.64 8.06 8.25
N ILE A 57 4.27 7.42 9.23
CA ILE A 57 4.22 5.96 9.36
C ILE A 57 3.43 5.64 10.62
N LEU A 58 2.32 4.94 10.44
CA LEU A 58 1.43 4.54 11.51
C LEU A 58 1.54 3.03 11.73
N TYR A 59 1.54 2.60 12.97
CA TYR A 59 1.61 1.18 13.32
C TYR A 59 0.26 0.73 13.86
N GLY A 60 -0.21 -0.42 13.37
CA GLY A 60 -1.53 -0.94 13.74
C GLY A 60 -1.72 -1.11 15.24
N ALA A 61 -0.64 -1.45 15.98
CA ALA A 61 -0.72 -1.60 17.42
C ALA A 61 -1.05 -0.30 18.15
N ASP A 62 -0.76 0.84 17.52
CA ASP A 62 -0.96 2.16 18.12
C ASP A 62 -2.26 2.83 17.67
N ILE A 63 -3.04 2.16 16.81
CA ILE A 63 -4.23 2.73 16.19
C ILE A 63 -5.42 1.83 16.47
N ASP A 64 -6.47 2.42 17.06
CA ASP A 64 -7.68 1.68 17.38
C ASP A 64 -8.66 1.59 16.22
N ASP A 65 -8.65 2.58 15.33
CA ASP A 65 -9.67 2.67 14.28
C ASP A 65 -9.12 3.33 13.02
N PHE A 66 -9.59 2.87 11.87
CA PHE A 66 -9.21 3.44 10.58
C PHE A 66 -9.59 4.91 10.41
N ALA A 67 -10.46 5.45 11.23
CA ALA A 67 -10.78 6.88 11.19
C ALA A 67 -9.52 7.73 11.36
N ILE A 68 -8.55 7.27 12.16
CA ILE A 68 -7.28 7.97 12.34
C ILE A 68 -6.49 8.00 11.03
N VAL A 69 -6.48 6.89 10.30
CA VAL A 69 -5.82 6.79 9.00
C VAL A 69 -6.47 7.72 7.98
N VAL A 70 -7.80 7.70 7.93
CA VAL A 70 -8.57 8.54 7.00
C VAL A 70 -8.32 10.02 7.27
N ASN A 71 -8.31 10.41 8.54
CA ASN A 71 -8.05 11.81 8.90
C ASN A 71 -6.64 12.23 8.48
N ALA A 72 -5.65 11.36 8.65
CA ALA A 72 -4.29 11.65 8.19
C ALA A 72 -4.24 11.79 6.67
N ALA A 73 -4.94 10.92 5.95
CA ALA A 73 -4.93 10.90 4.48
C ALA A 73 -5.61 12.14 3.88
N LYS A 74 -6.49 12.78 4.62
CA LYS A 74 -7.21 13.97 4.15
C LYS A 74 -6.43 15.28 4.30
N ARG A 75 -5.29 15.25 4.96
CA ARG A 75 -4.47 16.45 5.11
C ARG A 75 -3.79 16.80 3.80
N PHE A 76 -3.55 18.09 3.60
CA PHE A 76 -2.79 18.54 2.43
C PHE A 76 -1.30 18.49 2.71
N PRO A 77 -0.47 18.20 1.69
CA PRO A 77 0.97 18.20 1.87
C PRO A 77 1.50 19.61 2.20
N MET A 78 2.61 19.66 2.91
CA MET A 78 3.25 20.92 3.30
C MET A 78 4.50 21.11 2.44
N MET A 79 4.46 22.14 1.58
CA MET A 79 5.59 22.51 0.72
C MET A 79 6.09 21.34 -0.14
N ALA A 80 5.15 20.51 -0.59
CA ALA A 80 5.43 19.35 -1.44
C ALA A 80 4.19 19.05 -2.27
N GLU A 81 4.37 18.31 -3.35
CA GLU A 81 3.26 17.90 -4.21
C GLU A 81 2.43 16.78 -3.59
N ARG A 82 3.04 15.97 -2.76
CA ARG A 82 2.41 14.78 -2.19
C ARG A 82 2.77 14.59 -0.73
N GLN A 83 1.88 13.90 -0.02
CA GLN A 83 2.21 13.32 1.28
C GLN A 83 2.10 11.81 1.18
N LEU A 84 2.85 11.11 2.04
CA LEU A 84 2.85 9.67 2.11
C LEU A 84 2.37 9.24 3.50
N ILE A 85 1.32 8.42 3.54
CA ILE A 85 0.82 7.82 4.76
C ILE A 85 1.01 6.31 4.64
N VAL A 86 1.79 5.72 5.53
CA VAL A 86 2.04 4.28 5.54
C VAL A 86 1.47 3.70 6.82
N VAL A 87 0.64 2.68 6.68
CA VAL A 87 0.06 1.96 7.82
C VAL A 87 0.66 0.56 7.84
N LYS A 88 1.50 0.29 8.84
CA LYS A 88 2.12 -1.02 9.01
C LYS A 88 1.32 -1.85 10.01
N GLU A 89 1.25 -3.15 9.77
CA GLU A 89 0.54 -4.10 10.66
C GLU A 89 -0.93 -3.72 10.83
N ALA A 90 -1.62 -3.49 9.70
CA ALA A 90 -3.00 -3.01 9.71
C ALA A 90 -4.04 -4.08 9.99
N GLN A 91 -3.65 -5.34 10.08
CA GLN A 91 -4.60 -6.47 10.16
C GLN A 91 -5.50 -6.45 11.40
N ASN A 92 -5.10 -5.76 12.46
CA ASN A 92 -5.89 -5.69 13.69
C ASN A 92 -6.60 -4.35 13.91
N ILE A 93 -6.50 -3.43 12.96
CA ILE A 93 -7.16 -2.13 13.08
C ILE A 93 -8.64 -2.30 12.76
N LYS A 94 -9.51 -1.75 13.61
CA LYS A 94 -10.95 -1.81 13.43
C LYS A 94 -11.44 -0.69 12.53
N GLY A 95 -12.67 -0.83 12.04
CA GLY A 95 -13.33 0.25 11.31
C GLY A 95 -12.86 0.44 9.89
N VAL A 96 -12.49 -0.64 9.20
CA VAL A 96 -12.06 -0.57 7.80
C VAL A 96 -13.14 0.07 6.90
N ASP A 97 -14.41 0.01 7.32
CA ASP A 97 -15.53 0.65 6.63
C ASP A 97 -15.33 2.16 6.46
N ASN A 98 -14.57 2.77 7.35
CA ASN A 98 -14.28 4.21 7.26
C ASN A 98 -13.53 4.57 5.98
N LEU A 99 -12.81 3.60 5.39
CA LEU A 99 -12.17 3.83 4.10
C LEU A 99 -13.18 4.12 2.99
N LEU A 100 -14.41 3.60 3.09
CA LEU A 100 -15.43 3.84 2.07
C LEU A 100 -15.71 5.34 1.87
N TYR A 101 -15.72 6.09 2.96
CA TYR A 101 -15.93 7.55 2.89
C TYR A 101 -14.77 8.23 2.18
N TYR A 102 -13.54 7.84 2.51
CA TYR A 102 -12.37 8.40 1.86
C TYR A 102 -12.34 8.05 0.37
N LEU A 103 -12.73 6.82 0.02
CA LEU A 103 -12.68 6.33 -1.36
C LEU A 103 -13.69 7.03 -2.27
N GLN A 104 -14.75 7.62 -1.72
CA GLN A 104 -15.70 8.40 -2.51
C GLN A 104 -15.10 9.70 -3.02
N LYS A 105 -14.19 10.29 -2.26
CA LYS A 105 -13.51 11.53 -2.63
C LYS A 105 -12.08 11.52 -2.10
N PRO A 106 -11.22 10.71 -2.71
CA PRO A 106 -9.84 10.62 -2.25
C PRO A 106 -9.06 11.90 -2.56
N LEU A 107 -8.08 12.20 -1.72
CA LEU A 107 -7.19 13.32 -1.95
C LEU A 107 -6.05 12.85 -2.86
N MET A 108 -5.99 13.37 -4.07
CA MET A 108 -5.03 12.90 -5.08
C MET A 108 -3.58 13.27 -4.75
N SER A 109 -3.36 14.18 -3.81
CA SER A 109 -2.02 14.51 -3.32
C SER A 109 -1.54 13.56 -2.22
N THR A 110 -2.36 12.61 -1.80
CA THR A 110 -1.99 11.62 -0.79
C THR A 110 -1.71 10.27 -1.45
N ILE A 111 -0.60 9.64 -1.05
CA ILE A 111 -0.35 8.24 -1.33
C ILE A 111 -0.56 7.49 -0.02
N LEU A 112 -1.60 6.67 0.04
CA LEU A 112 -1.94 5.89 1.22
C LEU A 112 -1.55 4.44 1.00
N VAL A 113 -0.65 3.91 1.83
CA VAL A 113 -0.19 2.52 1.75
C VAL A 113 -0.61 1.78 3.01
N ILE A 114 -1.35 0.71 2.85
CA ILE A 114 -1.84 -0.10 3.96
C ILE A 114 -1.26 -1.50 3.84
N CYS A 115 -0.53 -1.93 4.86
CA CYS A 115 0.09 -3.25 4.92
C CYS A 115 -0.70 -4.14 5.89
N HIS A 116 -1.40 -5.12 5.33
CA HIS A 116 -2.26 -6.05 6.05
C HIS A 116 -1.66 -7.45 5.94
N LYS A 117 -0.88 -7.85 6.94
CA LYS A 117 -0.14 -9.12 6.90
C LYS A 117 -0.96 -10.26 7.48
N ASN A 118 -0.62 -11.49 7.07
CA ASN A 118 -1.20 -12.73 7.60
C ASN A 118 -2.70 -12.86 7.39
N GLY A 119 -3.18 -12.39 6.26
CA GLY A 119 -4.60 -12.50 5.95
C GLY A 119 -5.00 -11.59 4.81
N SER A 120 -6.28 -11.45 4.61
CA SER A 120 -6.82 -10.62 3.54
C SER A 120 -8.02 -9.83 4.01
N LEU A 121 -8.27 -8.73 3.32
CA LEU A 121 -9.41 -7.86 3.59
C LEU A 121 -10.69 -8.57 3.17
N LYS A 122 -11.63 -8.74 4.11
CA LYS A 122 -12.88 -9.46 3.88
C LYS A 122 -14.00 -8.56 3.37
N ASN A 123 -13.92 -7.26 3.60
CA ASN A 123 -14.97 -6.33 3.19
C ASN A 123 -14.91 -6.07 1.69
N LYS A 124 -15.82 -6.71 0.95
CA LYS A 124 -15.85 -6.65 -0.52
C LYS A 124 -16.10 -5.25 -1.06
N LYS A 125 -16.87 -4.43 -0.35
CA LYS A 125 -17.16 -3.06 -0.78
C LYS A 125 -15.89 -2.21 -0.72
N VAL A 126 -15.10 -2.37 0.34
CA VAL A 126 -13.83 -1.65 0.48
C VAL A 126 -12.86 -2.09 -0.61
N VAL A 127 -12.73 -3.41 -0.84
CA VAL A 127 -11.87 -3.94 -1.89
C VAL A 127 -12.25 -3.35 -3.25
N ALA A 128 -13.53 -3.39 -3.60
CA ALA A 128 -14.00 -2.86 -4.88
C ALA A 128 -13.74 -1.35 -5.00
N GLY A 129 -13.95 -0.61 -3.91
CA GLY A 129 -13.70 0.82 -3.90
C GLY A 129 -12.24 1.17 -4.10
N ILE A 130 -11.33 0.40 -3.50
CA ILE A 130 -9.90 0.61 -3.68
C ILE A 130 -9.48 0.27 -5.11
N GLU A 131 -10.00 -0.82 -5.66
CA GLU A 131 -9.65 -1.24 -7.03
C GLU A 131 -10.02 -0.20 -8.09
N LYS A 132 -11.02 0.62 -7.82
CA LYS A 132 -11.42 1.67 -8.77
C LYS A 132 -10.38 2.77 -8.93
N ILE A 133 -9.63 3.07 -7.87
CA ILE A 133 -8.72 4.21 -7.87
C ILE A 133 -7.27 3.84 -7.57
N GLY A 134 -7.02 2.63 -7.07
CA GLY A 134 -5.69 2.23 -6.64
C GLY A 134 -5.44 0.77 -6.85
N VAL A 135 -4.65 0.20 -5.95
CA VAL A 135 -4.17 -1.18 -6.06
C VAL A 135 -4.60 -1.99 -4.84
N VAL A 136 -5.20 -3.14 -5.09
CA VAL A 136 -5.33 -4.19 -4.09
C VAL A 136 -4.39 -5.32 -4.53
N TYR A 137 -3.37 -5.59 -3.73
CA TYR A 137 -2.39 -6.63 -4.02
C TYR A 137 -2.45 -7.68 -2.92
N GLU A 138 -2.62 -8.93 -3.32
CA GLU A 138 -2.60 -10.05 -2.38
C GLU A 138 -1.42 -10.97 -2.70
N SER A 139 -0.48 -11.05 -1.75
CA SER A 139 0.65 -11.97 -1.86
C SER A 139 0.20 -13.34 -1.37
N LYS A 140 0.60 -14.37 -2.09
CA LYS A 140 0.26 -15.75 -1.74
C LYS A 140 1.51 -16.52 -1.37
N LYS A 141 1.35 -17.45 -0.44
CA LYS A 141 2.45 -18.31 -0.04
C LYS A 141 2.93 -19.12 -1.25
N LEU A 142 4.25 -19.14 -1.45
CA LEU A 142 4.82 -19.87 -2.56
C LEU A 142 4.83 -21.38 -2.29
N TYR A 143 4.52 -22.15 -3.32
CA TYR A 143 4.72 -23.59 -3.27
C TYR A 143 6.16 -23.94 -3.63
N ASP A 144 6.61 -25.14 -3.22
CA ASP A 144 7.98 -25.57 -3.42
C ASP A 144 8.44 -25.44 -4.88
N ASN A 145 7.56 -25.75 -5.84
CA ASN A 145 7.90 -25.66 -7.25
C ASN A 145 8.06 -24.23 -7.76
N GLN A 146 7.65 -23.24 -6.99
CA GLN A 146 7.77 -21.83 -7.33
C GLN A 146 8.99 -21.17 -6.69
N LEU A 147 9.55 -21.78 -5.65
CA LEU A 147 10.66 -21.19 -4.90
C LEU A 147 11.90 -20.91 -5.74
N PRO A 148 12.34 -21.79 -6.63
CA PRO A 148 13.52 -21.49 -7.45
C PRO A 148 13.35 -20.22 -8.30
N ALA A 149 12.18 -20.04 -8.93
CA ALA A 149 11.91 -18.85 -9.71
C ALA A 149 11.89 -17.61 -8.84
N PHE A 150 11.29 -17.69 -7.66
CA PHE A 150 11.26 -16.62 -6.68
C PHE A 150 12.69 -16.20 -6.28
N ILE A 151 13.54 -17.16 -5.96
CA ILE A 151 14.92 -16.91 -5.55
C ILE A 151 15.69 -16.25 -6.69
N ASN A 152 15.54 -16.72 -7.92
CA ASN A 152 16.21 -16.14 -9.09
C ASN A 152 15.80 -14.70 -9.30
N ASN A 153 14.49 -14.40 -9.21
CA ASN A 153 13.99 -13.05 -9.35
C ASN A 153 14.55 -12.14 -8.27
N TYR A 154 14.65 -12.63 -7.05
CA TYR A 154 15.20 -11.87 -5.94
C TYR A 154 16.67 -11.53 -6.18
N VAL A 155 17.47 -12.50 -6.60
CA VAL A 155 18.90 -12.30 -6.88
C VAL A 155 19.09 -11.28 -8.01
N VAL A 156 18.32 -11.41 -9.09
CA VAL A 156 18.39 -10.47 -10.21
C VAL A 156 18.02 -9.05 -9.77
N ALA A 157 16.99 -8.92 -8.95
CA ALA A 157 16.57 -7.61 -8.45
C ALA A 157 17.61 -6.93 -7.57
N LYS A 158 18.45 -7.70 -6.92
CA LYS A 158 19.50 -7.18 -6.04
C LYS A 158 20.78 -6.76 -6.79
N LYS A 159 20.93 -7.22 -7.98
CA LYS A 159 22.04 -6.79 -8.83
C LYS A 159 21.74 -5.44 -9.44
#